data_c395368385b4c662476a90378dfd375e
#
_entry.id   c395368385b4c662476a90378dfd375e
#
_cell.length_a   1.000
_cell.length_b   1.000
_cell.length_c   1.000
_cell.angle_alpha   90.00
_cell.angle_beta   90.00
_cell.angle_gamma   90.00
#
_symmetry.space_group_name_H-M   'P 1'
#
loop_
_entity.id
_entity.type
_entity.pdbx_description
1 polymer ?
#
loop_
_entity_poly.entity_id
_entity_poly.type
_entity_poly.pdbx_seq_one_letter_code
_entity_poly.pdbx_strand_id
1 'polypeptide(L)'
;MEKLWPDSVKSAVKLGPDREIVSVYPYRAACPTSVWVKLLDDAQKEIYYGGYTNYFIFQQRPRVTQLLSGKAADGARVRFLLGTPDSDTTRAREAVEDVAFTISTRIRITLDELARVPDSGIEHRFSEGHLPLSVFRFDEQMLVTPHLHGLVGHDSPTLHLRRLQSDGLFDRFATHAEALWDEAESSDQPAQGKHPRGWKGDGRAW
;
A
#
# COMPACT_ATOMS: atom_id res chain seq x y z
N MET A 1 -13.81 5.10 37.49
CA MET A 1 -13.08 5.49 36.24
C MET A 1 -13.66 6.81 35.79
N GLU A 2 -12.96 7.91 36.07
CA GLU A 2 -13.38 9.26 35.66
C GLU A 2 -13.40 9.36 34.14
N LYS A 3 -14.49 9.92 33.60
CA LYS A 3 -14.57 10.21 32.16
C LYS A 3 -13.48 11.19 31.78
N LEU A 4 -12.52 10.78 30.98
CA LEU A 4 -11.36 11.56 30.52
C LEU A 4 -11.74 12.89 29.79
N TRP A 5 -13.03 13.05 29.40
CA TRP A 5 -13.52 14.26 28.70
C TRP A 5 -14.86 14.71 29.24
N PRO A 6 -15.01 15.96 29.66
CA PRO A 6 -16.31 16.53 30.04
C PRO A 6 -17.27 16.50 28.86
N ASP A 7 -18.56 16.25 29.14
CA ASP A 7 -19.60 16.18 28.10
C ASP A 7 -19.74 17.50 27.29
N SER A 8 -19.35 18.63 27.88
CA SER A 8 -19.28 19.94 27.23
C SER A 8 -18.22 20.01 26.10
N VAL A 9 -17.14 19.22 26.18
CA VAL A 9 -16.11 19.15 25.13
C VAL A 9 -16.59 18.31 23.97
N LYS A 10 -17.37 17.26 24.22
CA LYS A 10 -17.97 16.42 23.17
C LYS A 10 -18.94 17.16 22.26
N SER A 11 -19.68 18.13 22.83
CA SER A 11 -20.62 18.95 22.04
C SER A 11 -19.93 20.10 21.28
N ALA A 12 -18.74 20.52 21.71
CA ALA A 12 -17.98 21.59 21.07
C ALA A 12 -17.03 21.07 19.97
N VAL A 13 -16.69 19.78 19.98
CA VAL A 13 -15.91 19.16 18.89
C VAL A 13 -16.86 19.03 17.69
N LYS A 14 -16.90 20.07 16.85
CA LYS A 14 -17.32 19.90 15.46
C LYS A 14 -16.33 18.91 14.87
N LEU A 15 -16.74 17.62 14.83
CA LEU A 15 -16.09 16.66 13.96
C LEU A 15 -16.19 17.26 12.57
N GLY A 16 -15.08 17.82 12.10
CA GLY A 16 -14.96 18.39 10.76
C GLY A 16 -15.26 17.37 9.68
N PRO A 17 -14.90 17.63 8.43
CA PRO A 17 -15.15 16.74 7.30
C PRO A 17 -14.52 15.34 7.42
N ASP A 18 -13.77 15.05 8.48
CA ASP A 18 -13.02 13.81 8.70
C ASP A 18 -13.86 12.61 9.19
N ARG A 19 -15.16 12.60 8.88
CA ARG A 19 -16.03 11.43 9.10
C ARG A 19 -15.67 10.23 8.24
N GLU A 20 -14.69 10.37 7.37
CA GLU A 20 -14.21 9.29 6.51
C GLU A 20 -13.40 8.24 7.26
N ILE A 21 -12.92 8.53 8.47
CA ILE A 21 -12.24 7.54 9.32
C ILE A 21 -13.30 6.62 9.95
N VAL A 22 -13.31 5.36 9.50
CA VAL A 22 -14.18 4.31 10.04
C VAL A 22 -13.58 3.72 11.32
N SER A 23 -12.28 3.45 11.31
CA SER A 23 -11.54 2.86 12.44
C SER A 23 -10.07 3.20 12.34
N VAL A 24 -9.40 3.20 13.50
CA VAL A 24 -7.95 3.28 13.60
C VAL A 24 -7.46 2.08 14.40
N TYR A 25 -6.50 1.35 13.86
CA TYR A 25 -5.86 0.22 14.53
C TYR A 25 -4.46 0.64 14.96
N PRO A 26 -4.02 0.35 16.19
CA PRO A 26 -2.70 0.74 16.69
C PRO A 26 -1.55 0.08 15.90
N TYR A 27 -1.81 -1.04 15.26
CA TYR A 27 -0.91 -1.73 14.35
C TYR A 27 -1.74 -2.53 13.33
N ARG A 28 -1.21 -2.76 12.12
CA ARG A 28 -1.95 -3.41 11.03
C ARG A 28 -2.46 -4.81 11.40
N ALA A 29 -1.67 -5.56 12.15
CA ALA A 29 -2.06 -6.91 12.61
C ALA A 29 -3.25 -6.89 13.59
N ALA A 30 -3.60 -5.73 14.19
CA ALA A 30 -4.82 -5.58 15.00
C ALA A 30 -6.09 -5.41 14.16
N CYS A 31 -5.96 -5.11 12.85
CA CYS A 31 -7.11 -5.07 11.96
C CYS A 31 -7.62 -6.51 11.74
N PRO A 32 -8.87 -6.82 12.11
CA PRO A 32 -9.39 -8.18 11.99
C PRO A 32 -9.33 -8.69 10.55
N THR A 33 -8.95 -9.95 10.36
CA THR A 33 -8.93 -10.59 9.03
C THR A 33 -10.31 -10.51 8.35
N SER A 34 -11.40 -10.55 9.12
CA SER A 34 -12.75 -10.41 8.59
C SER A 34 -13.00 -9.05 7.91
N VAL A 35 -12.33 -7.99 8.34
CA VAL A 35 -12.41 -6.67 7.68
C VAL A 35 -11.75 -6.76 6.30
N TRP A 36 -10.54 -7.29 6.21
CA TRP A 36 -9.82 -7.49 4.94
C TRP A 36 -10.62 -8.35 3.97
N VAL A 37 -11.14 -9.49 4.46
CA VAL A 37 -11.93 -10.42 3.65
C VAL A 37 -13.19 -9.72 3.13
N LYS A 38 -13.92 -9.02 4.00
CA LYS A 38 -15.14 -8.31 3.62
C LYS A 38 -14.86 -7.22 2.58
N LEU A 39 -13.83 -6.39 2.78
CA LEU A 39 -13.47 -5.34 1.84
C LEU A 39 -13.15 -5.90 0.46
N LEU A 40 -12.38 -6.98 0.41
CA LEU A 40 -12.04 -7.66 -0.85
C LEU A 40 -13.26 -8.31 -1.50
N ASP A 41 -14.11 -8.98 -0.73
CA ASP A 41 -15.32 -9.65 -1.26
C ASP A 41 -16.32 -8.65 -1.85
N ASP A 42 -16.52 -7.52 -1.16
CA ASP A 42 -17.46 -6.47 -1.58
C ASP A 42 -16.95 -5.65 -2.79
N ALA A 43 -15.65 -5.56 -3.02
CA ALA A 43 -15.07 -4.75 -4.10
C ALA A 43 -15.47 -5.26 -5.48
N GLN A 44 -15.90 -4.34 -6.37
CA GLN A 44 -16.40 -4.65 -7.71
C GLN A 44 -15.74 -3.84 -8.83
N LYS A 45 -15.09 -2.72 -8.52
CA LYS A 45 -14.58 -1.77 -9.53
C LYS A 45 -13.08 -1.56 -9.44
N GLU A 46 -12.59 -1.36 -8.23
CA GLU A 46 -11.20 -0.99 -8.00
C GLU A 46 -10.62 -1.78 -6.83
N ILE A 47 -9.55 -2.51 -7.09
CA ILE A 47 -8.74 -3.20 -6.09
C ILE A 47 -7.30 -2.78 -6.30
N TYR A 48 -6.72 -2.10 -5.31
CA TYR A 48 -5.35 -1.62 -5.37
C TYR A 48 -4.58 -2.04 -4.12
N TYR A 49 -3.46 -2.68 -4.33
CA TYR A 49 -2.50 -3.05 -3.30
C TYR A 49 -1.19 -2.30 -3.54
N GLY A 50 -0.96 -1.21 -2.79
CA GLY A 50 0.27 -0.43 -2.86
C GLY A 50 1.11 -0.58 -1.61
N GLY A 51 2.36 -0.98 -1.77
CA GLY A 51 3.31 -1.16 -0.67
C GLY A 51 4.51 -1.98 -1.12
N TYR A 52 5.57 -2.05 -0.30
CA TYR A 52 6.80 -2.73 -0.72
C TYR A 52 6.57 -4.18 -1.16
N THR A 53 5.84 -4.98 -0.39
CA THR A 53 5.80 -6.42 -0.63
C THR A 53 4.40 -6.98 -0.93
N ASN A 54 3.36 -6.43 -0.32
CA ASN A 54 1.98 -6.95 -0.35
C ASN A 54 1.82 -8.46 -0.05
N TYR A 55 2.89 -9.12 0.41
CA TYR A 55 2.99 -10.56 0.63
C TYR A 55 1.92 -11.10 1.58
N PHE A 56 1.53 -10.34 2.60
CA PHE A 56 0.62 -10.79 3.66
C PHE A 56 -0.76 -11.21 3.14
N ILE A 57 -1.22 -10.69 2.00
CA ILE A 57 -2.54 -11.01 1.44
C ILE A 57 -2.65 -12.50 1.06
N PHE A 58 -1.56 -13.10 0.60
CA PHE A 58 -1.52 -14.53 0.23
C PHE A 58 -1.53 -15.44 1.46
N GLN A 59 -1.10 -14.92 2.62
CA GLN A 59 -1.16 -15.64 3.89
C GLN A 59 -2.55 -15.59 4.52
N GLN A 60 -3.29 -14.50 4.31
CA GLN A 60 -4.61 -14.30 4.92
C GLN A 60 -5.72 -15.10 4.21
N ARG A 61 -5.59 -15.34 2.91
CA ARG A 61 -6.63 -15.98 2.12
C ARG A 61 -6.05 -16.97 1.10
N PRO A 62 -6.32 -18.27 1.26
CA PRO A 62 -5.97 -19.25 0.24
C PRO A 62 -6.60 -18.90 -1.11
N ARG A 63 -5.86 -19.09 -2.19
CA ARG A 63 -6.34 -18.86 -3.58
C ARG A 63 -6.80 -17.42 -3.84
N VAL A 64 -6.23 -16.44 -3.15
CA VAL A 64 -6.59 -15.03 -3.35
C VAL A 64 -6.32 -14.58 -4.80
N THR A 65 -5.30 -15.11 -5.45
CA THR A 65 -4.96 -14.77 -6.84
C THR A 65 -6.06 -15.18 -7.80
N GLN A 66 -6.67 -16.37 -7.63
CA GLN A 66 -7.81 -16.82 -8.43
C GLN A 66 -9.05 -15.92 -8.20
N LEU A 67 -9.29 -15.51 -6.95
CA LEU A 67 -10.37 -14.57 -6.66
C LEU A 67 -10.14 -13.23 -7.35
N LEU A 68 -8.93 -12.68 -7.28
CA LEU A 68 -8.59 -11.41 -7.92
C LEU A 68 -8.70 -11.48 -9.43
N SER A 69 -8.24 -12.59 -10.03
CA SER A 69 -8.41 -12.86 -11.45
C SER A 69 -9.89 -12.94 -11.84
N GLY A 70 -10.74 -13.62 -11.05
CA GLY A 70 -12.18 -13.63 -11.27
C GLY A 70 -12.79 -12.24 -11.26
N LYS A 71 -12.42 -11.41 -10.26
CA LYS A 71 -12.89 -10.03 -10.19
C LYS A 71 -12.41 -9.16 -11.37
N ALA A 72 -11.18 -9.37 -11.84
CA ALA A 72 -10.67 -8.71 -13.04
C ALA A 72 -11.45 -9.13 -14.30
N ALA A 73 -11.77 -10.42 -14.44
CA ALA A 73 -12.61 -10.92 -15.51
C ALA A 73 -14.03 -10.35 -15.49
N ASP A 74 -14.55 -10.05 -14.29
CA ASP A 74 -15.84 -9.38 -14.07
C ASP A 74 -15.78 -7.85 -14.27
N GLY A 75 -14.61 -7.32 -14.64
CA GLY A 75 -14.41 -5.90 -14.98
C GLY A 75 -13.85 -5.03 -13.87
N ALA A 76 -13.44 -5.58 -12.73
CA ALA A 76 -12.73 -4.82 -11.71
C ALA A 76 -11.29 -4.54 -12.17
N ARG A 77 -10.78 -3.33 -11.89
CA ARG A 77 -9.38 -2.97 -12.10
C ARG A 77 -8.56 -3.46 -10.91
N VAL A 78 -7.71 -4.44 -11.12
CA VAL A 78 -6.89 -5.04 -10.06
C VAL A 78 -5.42 -4.70 -10.27
N ARG A 79 -4.82 -3.99 -9.29
CA ARG A 79 -3.47 -3.42 -9.41
C ARG A 79 -2.59 -3.69 -8.19
N PHE A 80 -1.32 -3.98 -8.45
CA PHE A 80 -0.28 -4.13 -7.44
C PHE A 80 0.87 -3.17 -7.71
N LEU A 81 1.11 -2.23 -6.79
CA LEU A 81 2.34 -1.47 -6.74
C LEU A 81 3.29 -2.13 -5.74
N LEU A 82 4.48 -2.48 -6.20
CA LEU A 82 5.51 -3.17 -5.43
C LEU A 82 6.80 -2.34 -5.39
N GLY A 83 7.63 -2.54 -4.38
CA GLY A 83 9.01 -2.07 -4.44
C GLY A 83 9.80 -2.87 -5.48
N THR A 84 10.81 -2.28 -6.09
CA THR A 84 11.73 -3.00 -6.98
C THR A 84 12.62 -3.92 -6.14
N PRO A 85 12.65 -5.25 -6.41
CA PRO A 85 13.54 -6.17 -5.73
C PRO A 85 15.00 -5.71 -5.87
N ASP A 86 15.77 -5.80 -4.79
CA ASP A 86 17.23 -5.49 -4.77
C ASP A 86 17.61 -4.04 -5.15
N SER A 87 16.63 -3.13 -5.24
CA SER A 87 16.94 -1.70 -5.40
C SER A 87 17.61 -1.15 -4.14
N ASP A 88 18.34 -0.04 -4.28
CA ASP A 88 18.95 0.63 -3.13
C ASP A 88 17.89 1.07 -2.11
N THR A 89 16.72 1.51 -2.59
CA THR A 89 15.58 1.88 -1.74
C THR A 89 15.05 0.69 -0.95
N THR A 90 14.91 -0.48 -1.58
CA THR A 90 14.48 -1.71 -0.90
C THR A 90 15.51 -2.15 0.13
N ARG A 91 16.81 -2.13 -0.20
CA ARG A 91 17.90 -2.44 0.75
C ARG A 91 17.95 -1.46 1.92
N ALA A 92 17.78 -0.17 1.66
CA ALA A 92 17.69 0.83 2.72
C ALA A 92 16.50 0.58 3.65
N ARG A 93 15.36 0.16 3.12
CA ARG A 93 14.19 -0.20 3.92
C ARG A 93 14.44 -1.46 4.76
N GLU A 94 15.08 -2.49 4.22
CA GLU A 94 15.49 -3.69 4.96
C GLU A 94 16.40 -3.35 6.14
N ALA A 95 17.34 -2.42 5.94
CA ALA A 95 18.22 -1.96 7.01
C ALA A 95 17.47 -1.20 8.12
N VAL A 96 16.44 -0.40 7.77
CA VAL A 96 15.59 0.32 8.74
C VAL A 96 14.75 -0.66 9.56
N GLU A 97 14.27 -1.74 8.95
CA GLU A 97 13.46 -2.78 9.62
C GLU A 97 14.32 -3.83 10.35
N ASP A 98 15.65 -3.76 10.24
CA ASP A 98 16.61 -4.77 10.75
C ASP A 98 16.28 -6.22 10.28
N VAL A 99 15.93 -6.34 8.99
CA VAL A 99 15.50 -7.60 8.36
C VAL A 99 16.18 -7.80 7.01
N ALA A 100 17.44 -8.24 7.01
CA ALA A 100 18.21 -8.45 5.79
C ALA A 100 17.51 -9.38 4.80
N PHE A 101 17.45 -8.98 3.52
CA PHE A 101 16.90 -9.74 2.37
C PHE A 101 15.41 -10.15 2.49
N THR A 102 14.72 -9.75 3.53
CA THR A 102 13.34 -10.21 3.78
C THR A 102 12.35 -9.51 2.86
N ILE A 103 12.54 -8.21 2.60
CA ILE A 103 11.62 -7.43 1.75
C ILE A 103 11.77 -7.89 0.30
N SER A 104 13.00 -7.97 -0.21
CA SER A 104 13.29 -8.46 -1.57
C SER A 104 12.73 -9.86 -1.80
N THR A 105 12.89 -10.76 -0.83
CA THR A 105 12.33 -12.13 -0.90
C THR A 105 10.81 -12.11 -0.93
N ARG A 106 10.16 -11.32 -0.08
CA ARG A 106 8.69 -11.22 -0.05
C ARG A 106 8.12 -10.61 -1.33
N ILE A 107 8.83 -9.65 -1.96
CA ILE A 107 8.44 -9.13 -3.28
C ILE A 107 8.44 -10.26 -4.31
N ARG A 108 9.51 -11.06 -4.37
CA ARG A 108 9.61 -12.20 -5.31
C ARG A 108 8.51 -13.23 -5.08
N ILE A 109 8.20 -13.58 -3.82
CA ILE A 109 7.09 -14.49 -3.52
C ILE A 109 5.76 -13.90 -4.02
N THR A 110 5.54 -12.60 -3.85
CA THR A 110 4.34 -11.93 -4.38
C THR A 110 4.27 -12.07 -5.91
N LEU A 111 5.37 -11.84 -6.60
CA LEU A 111 5.44 -12.00 -8.07
C LEU A 111 5.18 -13.45 -8.49
N ASP A 112 5.75 -14.43 -7.79
CA ASP A 112 5.51 -15.85 -8.05
C ASP A 112 4.02 -16.22 -7.86
N GLU A 113 3.37 -15.66 -6.84
CA GLU A 113 1.92 -15.87 -6.62
C GLU A 113 1.07 -15.25 -7.73
N LEU A 114 1.43 -14.05 -8.22
CA LEU A 114 0.74 -13.40 -9.33
C LEU A 114 0.95 -14.18 -10.64
N ALA A 115 2.15 -14.70 -10.88
CA ALA A 115 2.48 -15.48 -12.08
C ALA A 115 1.78 -16.84 -12.16
N ARG A 116 1.20 -17.35 -11.06
CA ARG A 116 0.44 -18.62 -11.06
C ARG A 116 -0.86 -18.57 -11.85
N VAL A 117 -1.37 -17.38 -12.13
CA VAL A 117 -2.58 -17.16 -12.93
C VAL A 117 -2.22 -16.26 -14.11
N PRO A 118 -1.64 -16.82 -15.18
CA PRO A 118 -1.33 -16.07 -16.39
C PRO A 118 -2.61 -15.49 -16.99
N ASP A 119 -2.49 -14.37 -17.69
CA ASP A 119 -3.63 -13.64 -18.29
C ASP A 119 -4.76 -13.31 -17.31
N SER A 120 -4.37 -13.10 -16.05
CA SER A 120 -5.32 -12.86 -14.93
C SER A 120 -6.05 -11.52 -14.99
N GLY A 121 -5.63 -10.59 -15.86
CA GLY A 121 -6.10 -9.21 -15.85
C GLY A 121 -5.60 -8.39 -14.64
N ILE A 122 -4.66 -8.94 -13.86
CA ILE A 122 -4.04 -8.26 -12.73
C ILE A 122 -2.82 -7.49 -13.24
N GLU A 123 -2.81 -6.17 -13.05
CA GLU A 123 -1.68 -5.33 -13.40
C GLU A 123 -0.70 -5.21 -12.22
N HIS A 124 0.59 -5.19 -12.48
CA HIS A 124 1.58 -4.83 -11.46
C HIS A 124 2.65 -3.89 -12.01
N ARG A 125 3.17 -3.02 -11.14
CA ARG A 125 4.24 -2.07 -11.42
C ARG A 125 5.24 -2.02 -10.28
N PHE A 126 6.44 -1.53 -10.59
CA PHE A 126 7.53 -1.40 -9.63
C PHE A 126 7.84 0.05 -9.34
N SER A 127 7.98 0.37 -8.05
CA SER A 127 8.45 1.67 -7.59
C SER A 127 9.93 1.59 -7.23
N GLU A 128 10.74 2.44 -7.87
CA GLU A 128 12.13 2.69 -7.51
C GLU A 128 12.25 3.62 -6.29
N GLY A 129 11.18 4.39 -6.02
CA GLY A 129 11.12 5.37 -4.97
C GLY A 129 10.80 4.79 -3.59
N HIS A 130 10.98 5.64 -2.56
CA HIS A 130 10.54 5.31 -1.21
C HIS A 130 9.02 5.30 -1.12
N LEU A 131 8.47 4.21 -0.57
CA LEU A 131 7.04 4.07 -0.28
C LEU A 131 6.80 4.40 1.20
N PRO A 132 6.35 5.64 1.53
CA PRO A 132 6.21 6.08 2.93
C PRO A 132 5.03 5.45 3.64
N LEU A 133 4.12 4.86 2.87
CA LEU A 133 2.92 4.20 3.40
C LEU A 133 2.47 3.09 2.46
N SER A 134 1.68 2.17 3.00
CA SER A 134 0.92 1.21 2.19
C SER A 134 -0.52 1.67 2.07
N VAL A 135 -1.08 1.57 0.87
CA VAL A 135 -2.49 1.84 0.56
C VAL A 135 -3.14 0.59 0.00
N PHE A 136 -4.24 0.20 0.58
CA PHE A 136 -5.05 -0.94 0.14
C PHE A 136 -6.45 -0.43 -0.13
N ARG A 137 -6.80 -0.24 -1.40
CA ARG A 137 -8.10 0.32 -1.81
C ARG A 137 -9.02 -0.76 -2.33
N PHE A 138 -10.28 -0.66 -1.94
CA PHE A 138 -11.38 -1.52 -2.33
C PHE A 138 -12.59 -0.62 -2.63
N ASP A 139 -12.76 -0.24 -3.89
CA ASP A 139 -13.75 0.75 -4.35
C ASP A 139 -13.67 2.07 -3.55
N GLU A 140 -14.70 2.36 -2.76
CA GLU A 140 -14.82 3.57 -1.94
C GLU A 140 -14.33 3.36 -0.48
N GLN A 141 -13.60 2.28 -0.22
CA GLN A 141 -12.97 2.03 1.07
C GLN A 141 -11.49 1.76 0.91
N MET A 142 -10.70 2.11 1.92
CA MET A 142 -9.28 1.80 1.93
C MET A 142 -8.73 1.60 3.33
N LEU A 143 -7.62 0.86 3.39
CA LEU A 143 -6.77 0.75 4.56
C LEU A 143 -5.43 1.41 4.24
N VAL A 144 -5.00 2.33 5.10
CA VAL A 144 -3.74 3.07 4.93
C VAL A 144 -2.84 2.79 6.12
N THR A 145 -1.62 2.35 5.86
CA THR A 145 -0.61 2.03 6.88
C THR A 145 0.61 2.94 6.68
N PRO A 146 0.76 4.05 7.41
CA PRO A 146 2.00 4.83 7.42
C PRO A 146 3.16 3.98 7.93
N HIS A 147 4.32 4.06 7.27
CA HIS A 147 5.51 3.34 7.70
C HIS A 147 6.28 4.18 8.71
N LEU A 148 6.14 3.86 10.00
CA LEU A 148 6.88 4.55 11.05
C LEU A 148 8.33 4.06 11.08
N HIS A 149 9.25 4.96 11.47
CA HIS A 149 10.67 4.64 11.56
C HIS A 149 10.93 3.48 12.54
N GLY A 150 11.72 2.50 12.11
CA GLY A 150 12.06 1.33 12.92
C GLY A 150 10.93 0.31 13.13
N LEU A 151 9.75 0.53 12.54
CA LEU A 151 8.66 -0.43 12.59
C LEU A 151 8.48 -1.16 11.26
N VAL A 152 8.29 -2.46 11.34
CA VAL A 152 7.84 -3.26 10.20
C VAL A 152 6.37 -2.96 9.87
N GLY A 153 5.97 -3.19 8.62
CA GLY A 153 4.64 -2.78 8.15
C GLY A 153 3.46 -3.35 8.96
N HIS A 154 3.59 -4.55 9.56
CA HIS A 154 2.50 -5.14 10.37
C HIS A 154 2.38 -4.53 11.78
N ASP A 155 3.43 -3.87 12.28
CA ASP A 155 3.45 -3.17 13.57
C ASP A 155 3.13 -1.68 13.43
N SER A 156 3.01 -1.18 12.22
CA SER A 156 2.65 0.21 11.96
C SER A 156 1.14 0.41 12.05
N PRO A 157 0.66 1.59 12.51
CA PRO A 157 -0.77 1.88 12.65
C PRO A 157 -1.49 1.79 11.31
N THR A 158 -2.80 1.51 11.36
CA THR A 158 -3.61 1.42 10.14
C THR A 158 -4.91 2.20 10.31
N LEU A 159 -5.21 3.04 9.33
CA LEU A 159 -6.47 3.77 9.24
C LEU A 159 -7.39 3.05 8.25
N HIS A 160 -8.64 2.79 8.65
CA HIS A 160 -9.70 2.36 7.75
C HIS A 160 -10.53 3.58 7.35
N LEU A 161 -10.59 3.86 6.07
CA LEU A 161 -11.27 5.01 5.51
C LEU A 161 -12.43 4.57 4.62
N ARG A 162 -13.48 5.40 4.57
CA ARG A 162 -14.57 5.31 3.61
C ARG A 162 -14.76 6.67 2.97
N ARG A 163 -14.86 6.71 1.65
CA ARG A 163 -15.16 7.92 0.91
C ARG A 163 -16.59 8.38 1.19
N LEU A 164 -16.75 9.61 1.68
CA LEU A 164 -18.04 10.21 1.95
C LEU A 164 -18.26 11.52 1.18
N GLN A 165 -17.19 12.12 0.67
CA GLN A 165 -17.20 13.41 -0.01
C GLN A 165 -16.07 13.53 -1.01
N SER A 166 -16.15 14.49 -1.91
CA SER A 166 -15.04 14.87 -2.77
C SER A 166 -14.01 15.68 -1.98
N ASP A 167 -12.71 15.55 -2.34
CA ASP A 167 -11.60 16.23 -1.69
C ASP A 167 -11.41 15.91 -0.19
N GLY A 168 -12.00 14.83 0.28
CA GLY A 168 -11.84 14.32 1.65
C GLY A 168 -10.49 13.63 1.88
N LEU A 169 -10.35 13.06 3.05
CA LEU A 169 -9.13 12.32 3.44
C LEU A 169 -8.90 11.11 2.53
N PHE A 170 -9.99 10.40 2.16
CA PHE A 170 -9.92 9.28 1.22
C PHE A 170 -9.31 9.72 -0.12
N ASP A 171 -9.81 10.82 -0.70
CA ASP A 171 -9.34 11.30 -2.00
C ASP A 171 -7.86 11.74 -1.95
N ARG A 172 -7.36 12.25 -0.81
CA ARG A 172 -5.93 12.59 -0.63
C ARG A 172 -5.04 11.35 -0.75
N PHE A 173 -5.42 10.26 -0.08
CA PHE A 173 -4.67 9.01 -0.18
C PHE A 173 -4.86 8.31 -1.54
N ALA A 174 -6.05 8.38 -2.13
CA ALA A 174 -6.30 7.85 -3.46
C ALA A 174 -5.43 8.57 -4.51
N THR A 175 -5.40 9.92 -4.47
CA THR A 175 -4.55 10.73 -5.36
C THR A 175 -3.06 10.39 -5.20
N HIS A 176 -2.60 10.20 -3.96
CA HIS A 176 -1.23 9.77 -3.70
C HIS A 176 -0.93 8.38 -4.29
N ALA A 177 -1.85 7.43 -4.13
CA ALA A 177 -1.70 6.09 -4.68
C ALA A 177 -1.66 6.09 -6.22
N GLU A 178 -2.52 6.90 -6.87
CA GLU A 178 -2.50 7.07 -8.33
C GLU A 178 -1.18 7.73 -8.80
N ALA A 179 -0.69 8.77 -8.12
CA ALA A 179 0.58 9.39 -8.47
C ALA A 179 1.75 8.41 -8.41
N LEU A 180 1.82 7.59 -7.36
CA LEU A 180 2.84 6.54 -7.25
C LEU A 180 2.70 5.47 -8.34
N TRP A 181 1.47 5.14 -8.72
CA TRP A 181 1.21 4.21 -9.82
C TRP A 181 1.66 4.77 -11.17
N ASP A 182 1.40 6.04 -11.43
CA ASP A 182 1.75 6.68 -12.70
C ASP A 182 3.27 6.87 -12.84
N GLU A 183 3.98 7.09 -11.72
CA GLU A 183 5.44 7.21 -11.70
C GLU A 183 6.15 5.84 -11.79
N ALA A 184 5.45 4.74 -11.47
CA ALA A 184 6.01 3.41 -11.41
C ALA A 184 6.28 2.81 -12.80
N GLU A 185 7.34 2.01 -12.90
CA GLU A 185 7.70 1.32 -14.13
C GLU A 185 6.82 0.09 -14.36
N SER A 186 6.30 -0.06 -15.58
CA SER A 186 5.55 -1.26 -15.99
C SER A 186 6.46 -2.48 -16.02
N SER A 187 5.94 -3.64 -15.60
CA SER A 187 6.66 -4.93 -15.68
C SER A 187 7.05 -5.35 -17.10
N ASP A 188 6.41 -4.75 -18.12
CA ASP A 188 6.67 -5.06 -19.54
C ASP A 188 7.84 -4.28 -20.13
N GLN A 189 8.46 -3.33 -19.40
CA GLN A 189 9.67 -2.65 -19.84
C GLN A 189 10.89 -3.33 -19.23
N PRO A 190 11.81 -3.94 -20.06
CA PRO A 190 13.09 -4.38 -19.56
C PRO A 190 13.84 -3.16 -19.00
N ALA A 191 14.42 -3.30 -17.82
CA ALA A 191 15.21 -2.27 -17.14
C ALA A 191 16.20 -1.63 -18.12
N GLN A 192 15.85 -0.50 -18.70
CA GLN A 192 16.79 0.31 -19.45
C GLN A 192 17.69 0.96 -18.42
N GLY A 193 18.95 0.50 -18.38
CA GLY A 193 19.99 1.04 -17.51
C GLY A 193 20.05 2.55 -17.63
N LYS A 194 19.44 3.26 -16.68
CA LYS A 194 19.67 4.69 -16.51
C LYS A 194 21.11 4.85 -16.04
N HIS A 195 22.01 5.18 -16.98
CA HIS A 195 23.31 5.74 -16.62
C HIS A 195 23.08 6.91 -15.64
N PRO A 196 23.78 6.95 -14.50
CA PRO A 196 23.71 8.11 -13.63
C PRO A 196 24.15 9.33 -14.45
N ARG A 197 23.29 10.33 -14.55
CA ARG A 197 23.65 11.62 -15.14
C ARG A 197 24.85 12.14 -14.37
N GLY A 198 25.99 12.27 -15.09
CA GLY A 198 27.28 12.60 -14.56
C GLY A 198 27.23 13.82 -13.65
N TRP A 199 27.68 13.63 -12.44
CA TRP A 199 28.11 14.72 -11.59
C TRP A 199 29.35 15.36 -12.27
N LYS A 200 29.16 16.54 -12.88
CA LYS A 200 30.27 17.41 -13.25
C LYS A 200 30.84 17.97 -11.95
N GLY A 201 31.90 17.34 -11.48
CA GLY A 201 32.72 17.87 -10.40
C GLY A 201 33.31 19.20 -10.82
N ASP A 202 32.86 20.28 -10.17
CA ASP A 202 33.63 21.54 -10.18
C ASP A 202 34.89 21.32 -9.34
N GLY A 203 36.02 21.31 -10.06
CA GLY A 203 37.32 21.32 -9.44
C GLY A 203 37.54 22.62 -8.68
N ARG A 204 37.50 22.54 -7.36
CA ARG A 204 38.22 23.45 -6.47
C ARG A 204 38.85 22.65 -5.37
N ALA A 205 40.19 22.57 -5.46
CA ALA A 205 41.06 22.18 -4.38
C ALA A 205 40.93 23.18 -3.21
N TRP A 206 40.86 22.65 -2.00
CA TRP A 206 41.52 23.12 -0.79
C TRP A 206 41.69 21.92 0.15
#